data_d92a281a41daf2f3d29bdc8952ea3a72
#
_entry.id   d92a281a41daf2f3d29bdc8952ea3a72
#
_cell.length_a   1.000
_cell.length_b   1.000
_cell.length_c   1.000
_cell.angle_alpha   90.00
_cell.angle_beta   90.00
_cell.angle_gamma   90.00
#
_symmetry.space_group_name_H-M   'P 1'
#
loop_
_entity.id
_entity.type
_entity.pdbx_description
1 polymer ?
#
loop_
_entity_poly.entity_id
_entity_poly.type
_entity_poly.pdbx_seq_one_letter_code
_entity_poly.pdbx_strand_id
1 'polypeptide(L)'
;TTDVHVVSVRNECKELLFVLAKTPTNQSVNIHTVNFATDTEQYFSFLLEEEKDAQPRYTSHIGSYLYEPNSSVLKSGAFKLVANRYGLEKLHPHSHLYTSEHLVADFPGRAFQVKEILDFSSKLLKQISRTIPKANITTRNFKLSVNELRTRSKIKDGGTTYLFATTLNDGRAVIVRTEK
;
A
#
# COMPACT_ATOMS: atom_id res chain seq x y z
N THR A 1 23.34 -4.54 15.01
CA THR A 1 22.05 -5.17 14.64
C THR A 1 22.31 -6.10 13.47
N THR A 2 21.89 -7.34 13.59
CA THR A 2 21.99 -8.35 12.53
C THR A 2 20.65 -8.56 11.85
N ASP A 3 19.56 -8.52 12.64
CA ASP A 3 18.24 -8.73 12.14
C ASP A 3 17.24 -7.74 12.76
N VAL A 4 16.23 -7.37 12.00
CA VAL A 4 15.08 -6.57 12.44
C VAL A 4 13.80 -7.32 12.09
N HIS A 5 12.96 -7.56 13.08
CA HIS A 5 11.66 -8.18 12.88
C HIS A 5 10.55 -7.15 13.04
N VAL A 6 9.67 -7.07 12.05
CA VAL A 6 8.48 -6.21 12.05
C VAL A 6 7.24 -7.10 12.10
N VAL A 7 6.55 -7.07 13.22
CA VAL A 7 5.41 -7.95 13.48
C VAL A 7 4.11 -7.14 13.46
N SER A 8 3.16 -7.59 12.66
CA SER A 8 1.81 -7.04 12.58
C SER A 8 0.76 -8.11 12.86
N VAL A 9 -0.34 -7.70 13.46
CA VAL A 9 -1.52 -8.53 13.69
C VAL A 9 -2.73 -7.82 13.11
N ARG A 10 -3.48 -8.49 12.25
CA ARG A 10 -4.64 -7.92 11.55
C ARG A 10 -4.35 -6.58 10.89
N ASN A 11 -3.19 -6.52 10.22
CA ASN A 11 -2.70 -5.33 9.52
C ASN A 11 -2.42 -4.11 10.43
N GLU A 12 -2.14 -4.33 11.71
CA GLU A 12 -1.68 -3.32 12.66
C GLU A 12 -0.32 -3.71 13.19
N CYS A 13 0.70 -2.85 13.02
CA CYS A 13 2.05 -3.11 13.51
C CYS A 13 2.06 -3.12 15.05
N LYS A 14 2.52 -4.23 15.64
CA LYS A 14 2.56 -4.42 17.08
C LYS A 14 3.97 -4.35 17.65
N GLU A 15 4.94 -4.97 16.97
CA GLU A 15 6.30 -5.12 17.49
C GLU A 15 7.34 -4.74 16.44
N LEU A 16 8.43 -4.18 16.94
CA LEU A 16 9.67 -3.96 16.21
C LEU A 16 10.82 -4.49 17.06
N LEU A 17 11.40 -5.62 16.67
CA LEU A 17 12.41 -6.34 17.42
C LEU A 17 13.78 -6.22 16.73
N PHE A 18 14.81 -5.96 17.49
CA PHE A 18 16.18 -5.87 17.00
C PHE A 18 17.03 -6.97 17.62
N VAL A 19 17.70 -7.74 16.78
CA VAL A 19 18.70 -8.73 17.20
C VAL A 19 20.09 -8.09 17.15
N LEU A 20 20.82 -8.14 18.26
CA LEU A 20 22.15 -7.54 18.39
C LEU A 20 23.19 -8.63 18.57
N ALA A 21 24.24 -8.62 17.76
CA ALA A 21 25.43 -9.45 17.97
C ALA A 21 26.31 -8.82 19.05
N LYS A 22 26.95 -9.65 19.88
CA LYS A 22 27.93 -9.18 20.88
C LYS A 22 29.18 -8.59 20.25
N THR A 23 29.59 -9.12 19.12
CA THR A 23 30.76 -8.63 18.36
C THR A 23 30.29 -7.89 17.12
N PRO A 24 30.95 -6.80 16.73
CA PRO A 24 30.63 -6.12 15.46
C PRO A 24 30.75 -7.11 14.29
N THR A 25 29.73 -7.10 13.42
CA THR A 25 29.74 -7.85 12.16
C THR A 25 29.65 -6.87 11.02
N ASN A 26 30.37 -7.14 9.93
CA ASN A 26 30.24 -6.39 8.67
C ASN A 26 29.12 -6.98 7.79
N GLN A 27 28.20 -7.75 8.38
CA GLN A 27 27.11 -8.38 7.67
C GLN A 27 25.99 -7.36 7.43
N SER A 28 25.32 -7.53 6.29
CA SER A 28 24.10 -6.81 5.97
C SER A 28 22.99 -7.12 6.97
N VAL A 29 22.14 -6.14 7.23
CA VAL A 29 21.00 -6.31 8.15
C VAL A 29 19.87 -7.03 7.43
N ASN A 30 19.42 -8.15 8.00
CA ASN A 30 18.22 -8.84 7.55
C ASN A 30 16.96 -8.16 8.11
N ILE A 31 15.99 -7.91 7.25
CA ILE A 31 14.69 -7.41 7.64
C ILE A 31 13.66 -8.53 7.43
N HIS A 32 12.95 -8.88 8.48
CA HIS A 32 11.90 -9.89 8.47
C HIS A 32 10.57 -9.26 8.80
N THR A 33 9.58 -9.39 7.92
CA THR A 33 8.24 -8.91 8.21
C THR A 33 7.26 -10.08 8.29
N VAL A 34 6.34 -10.02 9.23
CA VAL A 34 5.22 -10.94 9.33
C VAL A 34 3.94 -10.17 9.66
N ASN A 35 2.86 -10.51 8.98
CA ASN A 35 1.53 -10.05 9.31
C ASN A 35 0.62 -11.25 9.56
N PHE A 36 0.20 -11.42 10.81
CA PHE A 36 -0.81 -12.40 11.21
C PHE A 36 -2.19 -11.86 10.85
N ALA A 37 -2.68 -12.23 9.66
CA ALA A 37 -4.05 -11.94 9.25
C ALA A 37 -5.03 -12.93 9.91
N THR A 38 -6.34 -12.82 9.66
CA THR A 38 -7.33 -13.67 10.34
C THR A 38 -7.13 -15.16 10.08
N ASP A 39 -6.85 -15.53 8.83
CA ASP A 39 -6.79 -16.92 8.38
C ASP A 39 -5.46 -17.28 7.71
N THR A 40 -4.54 -16.34 7.57
CA THR A 40 -3.27 -16.53 6.86
C THR A 40 -2.16 -15.72 7.50
N GLU A 41 -0.93 -16.13 7.24
CA GLU A 41 0.28 -15.40 7.60
C GLU A 41 0.94 -14.90 6.32
N GLN A 42 1.36 -13.63 6.32
CA GLN A 42 2.04 -13.01 5.20
C GLN A 42 3.46 -12.66 5.61
N TYR A 43 4.44 -13.20 4.90
CA TYR A 43 5.85 -12.98 5.16
C TYR A 43 6.51 -12.21 4.03
N PHE A 44 7.47 -11.36 4.39
CA PHE A 44 8.37 -10.72 3.43
C PHE A 44 9.70 -10.46 4.12
N SER A 45 10.80 -11.05 3.62
CA SER A 45 12.14 -10.87 4.17
C SER A 45 13.11 -10.41 3.11
N PHE A 46 14.07 -9.56 3.50
CA PHE A 46 15.03 -8.97 2.58
C PHE A 46 16.27 -8.46 3.32
N LEU A 47 17.36 -8.28 2.59
CA LEU A 47 18.52 -7.54 3.06
C LEU A 47 18.28 -6.03 2.88
N LEU A 48 18.72 -5.23 3.85
CA LEU A 48 18.52 -3.77 3.80
C LEU A 48 19.10 -3.14 2.54
N GLU A 49 20.19 -3.69 2.00
CA GLU A 49 20.83 -3.26 0.76
C GLU A 49 19.97 -3.54 -0.47
N GLU A 50 19.20 -4.63 -0.50
CA GLU A 50 18.31 -4.94 -1.62
C GLU A 50 17.26 -3.82 -1.83
N GLU A 51 16.72 -3.24 -0.75
CA GLU A 51 15.81 -2.09 -0.87
C GLU A 51 16.53 -0.83 -1.37
N LYS A 52 17.78 -0.59 -0.92
CA LYS A 52 18.57 0.56 -1.38
C LYS A 52 18.82 0.49 -2.87
N ASP A 53 19.17 -0.68 -3.38
CA ASP A 53 19.58 -0.93 -4.76
C ASP A 53 18.38 -1.14 -5.70
N ALA A 54 17.20 -1.42 -5.15
CA ALA A 54 16.00 -1.67 -5.94
C ALA A 54 15.60 -0.47 -6.80
N GLN A 55 15.27 -0.73 -8.07
CA GLN A 55 14.82 0.25 -9.07
C GLN A 55 13.43 -0.15 -9.56
N PRO A 56 12.34 0.30 -8.92
CA PRO A 56 11.00 -0.02 -9.35
C PRO A 56 10.63 0.77 -10.62
N ARG A 57 9.75 0.20 -11.42
CA ARG A 57 9.11 0.95 -12.50
C ARG A 57 8.00 1.81 -11.92
N TYR A 58 7.96 3.09 -12.31
CA TYR A 58 6.89 4.02 -11.97
C TYR A 58 5.95 4.17 -13.15
N THR A 59 4.66 4.30 -12.84
CA THR A 59 3.62 4.49 -13.86
C THR A 59 2.56 5.47 -13.39
N SER A 60 1.94 6.17 -14.35
CA SER A 60 0.71 6.94 -14.15
C SER A 60 -0.52 6.23 -14.73
N HIS A 61 -0.31 5.03 -15.28
CA HIS A 61 -1.38 4.13 -15.70
C HIS A 61 -1.73 3.19 -14.54
N ILE A 62 -3.02 3.05 -14.25
CA ILE A 62 -3.53 2.10 -13.26
C ILE A 62 -4.11 0.92 -14.03
N GLY A 63 -3.54 -0.26 -13.85
CA GLY A 63 -4.00 -1.49 -14.46
C GLY A 63 -5.25 -2.08 -13.78
N SER A 64 -5.56 -3.31 -14.11
CA SER A 64 -6.76 -4.01 -13.63
C SER A 64 -6.75 -4.29 -12.13
N TYR A 65 -5.57 -4.30 -11.50
CA TYR A 65 -5.41 -4.58 -10.07
C TYR A 65 -4.58 -3.50 -9.37
N LEU A 66 -5.03 -3.15 -8.15
CA LEU A 66 -4.34 -2.24 -7.23
C LEU A 66 -3.89 -3.03 -6.00
N TYR A 67 -2.66 -2.76 -5.52
CA TYR A 67 -2.07 -3.44 -4.38
C TYR A 67 -1.67 -2.45 -3.30
N GLU A 68 -1.94 -2.82 -2.06
CA GLU A 68 -1.49 -2.11 -0.87
C GLU A 68 -0.75 -3.09 0.05
N PRO A 69 0.54 -2.90 0.33
CA PRO A 69 1.29 -3.75 1.25
C PRO A 69 0.67 -3.75 2.64
N ASN A 70 0.85 -4.83 3.36
CA ASN A 70 0.44 -4.89 4.77
C ASN A 70 1.30 -3.95 5.63
N SER A 71 0.85 -3.71 6.87
CA SER A 71 1.49 -2.75 7.76
C SER A 71 2.92 -3.14 8.15
N SER A 72 3.28 -4.43 8.22
CA SER A 72 4.65 -4.84 8.52
C SER A 72 5.61 -4.51 7.38
N VAL A 73 5.20 -4.74 6.13
CA VAL A 73 5.96 -4.36 4.93
C VAL A 73 6.09 -2.84 4.83
N LEU A 74 4.99 -2.10 5.04
CA LEU A 74 5.04 -0.63 5.05
C LEU A 74 5.97 -0.09 6.14
N LYS A 75 5.96 -0.68 7.33
CA LYS A 75 6.80 -0.28 8.46
C LYS A 75 8.27 -0.63 8.25
N SER A 76 8.56 -1.70 7.51
CA SER A 76 9.94 -2.12 7.19
C SER A 76 10.64 -1.21 6.17
N GLY A 77 9.89 -0.41 5.42
CA GLY A 77 10.43 0.47 4.39
C GLY A 77 10.67 -0.19 3.04
N ALA A 78 10.23 -1.43 2.80
CA ALA A 78 10.39 -2.16 1.53
C ALA A 78 9.50 -1.60 0.40
N PHE A 79 9.69 -0.34 0.05
CA PHE A 79 8.80 0.36 -0.89
C PHE A 79 9.14 0.15 -2.37
N LYS A 80 10.43 -0.07 -2.67
CA LYS A 80 10.92 -0.31 -4.02
C LYS A 80 11.03 -1.81 -4.30
N LEU A 81 11.60 -2.55 -3.36
CA LEU A 81 11.88 -3.95 -3.52
C LEU A 81 10.60 -4.79 -3.67
N VAL A 82 9.53 -4.44 -2.95
CA VAL A 82 8.24 -5.15 -3.08
C VAL A 82 7.69 -5.03 -4.50
N ALA A 83 7.84 -3.89 -5.16
CA ALA A 83 7.46 -3.74 -6.56
C ALA A 83 8.26 -4.69 -7.47
N ASN A 84 9.59 -4.72 -7.31
CA ASN A 84 10.48 -5.54 -8.12
C ASN A 84 10.21 -7.03 -7.94
N ARG A 85 10.08 -7.50 -6.70
CA ARG A 85 9.89 -8.94 -6.42
C ARG A 85 8.56 -9.48 -6.93
N TYR A 86 7.53 -8.66 -6.94
CA TYR A 86 6.19 -9.06 -7.42
C TYR A 86 5.88 -8.60 -8.85
N GLY A 87 6.86 -8.00 -9.54
CA GLY A 87 6.70 -7.55 -10.93
C GLY A 87 5.64 -6.46 -11.09
N LEU A 88 5.44 -5.62 -10.05
CA LEU A 88 4.44 -4.57 -10.03
C LEU A 88 5.04 -3.22 -10.46
N GLU A 89 4.19 -2.34 -10.95
CA GLU A 89 4.53 -0.95 -11.19
C GLU A 89 4.04 -0.07 -10.03
N LYS A 90 4.86 0.89 -9.64
CA LYS A 90 4.58 1.79 -8.52
C LYS A 90 3.92 3.07 -9.01
N LEU A 91 2.78 3.46 -8.44
CA LEU A 91 2.01 4.62 -8.90
C LEU A 91 2.69 5.96 -8.62
N HIS A 92 3.53 6.06 -7.59
CA HIS A 92 4.28 7.27 -7.23
C HIS A 92 5.35 6.91 -6.18
N PRO A 93 6.52 7.59 -6.14
CA PRO A 93 7.54 7.36 -5.11
C PRO A 93 7.01 7.35 -3.67
N HIS A 94 6.04 8.16 -3.35
CA HIS A 94 5.51 8.35 -2.00
C HIS A 94 4.11 7.75 -1.73
N SER A 95 3.45 7.11 -2.73
CA SER A 95 2.10 6.57 -2.52
C SER A 95 2.09 5.22 -1.83
N HIS A 96 3.11 4.40 -2.06
CA HIS A 96 3.19 3.00 -1.63
C HIS A 96 1.96 2.18 -2.08
N LEU A 97 1.44 2.53 -3.25
CA LEU A 97 0.43 1.79 -4.00
C LEU A 97 1.05 1.28 -5.30
N TYR A 98 0.64 0.07 -5.68
CA TYR A 98 1.20 -0.63 -6.83
C TYR A 98 0.08 -1.14 -7.72
N THR A 99 0.41 -1.43 -8.98
CA THR A 99 -0.59 -1.87 -9.96
C THR A 99 -0.03 -2.94 -10.90
N SER A 100 -0.92 -3.73 -11.48
CA SER A 100 -0.65 -4.65 -12.59
C SER A 100 -1.92 -4.95 -13.39
N GLU A 101 -1.75 -5.51 -14.59
CA GLU A 101 -2.87 -5.96 -15.42
C GLU A 101 -3.40 -7.33 -14.97
N HIS A 102 -2.57 -8.14 -14.32
CA HIS A 102 -2.92 -9.50 -13.89
C HIS A 102 -2.84 -9.60 -12.37
N LEU A 103 -3.71 -10.43 -11.80
CA LEU A 103 -3.66 -10.71 -10.37
C LEU A 103 -2.36 -11.41 -10.00
N VAL A 104 -1.61 -10.81 -9.08
CA VAL A 104 -0.40 -11.38 -8.51
C VAL A 104 -0.77 -12.08 -7.20
N ALA A 105 -0.58 -13.41 -7.20
CA ALA A 105 -0.79 -14.22 -6.00
C ALA A 105 0.29 -13.94 -4.95
N ASP A 106 0.01 -14.29 -3.70
CA ASP A 106 0.94 -14.25 -2.56
C ASP A 106 1.57 -12.86 -2.28
N PHE A 107 0.95 -11.80 -2.77
CA PHE A 107 1.37 -10.44 -2.44
C PHE A 107 1.23 -10.20 -0.93
N PRO A 108 2.27 -9.68 -0.25
CA PRO A 108 2.25 -9.45 1.20
C PRO A 108 1.43 -8.22 1.57
N GLY A 109 0.13 -8.29 1.38
CA GLY A 109 -0.80 -7.19 1.58
C GLY A 109 -2.19 -7.52 1.07
N ARG A 110 -2.82 -6.51 0.48
CA ARG A 110 -4.17 -6.62 -0.10
C ARG A 110 -4.12 -6.33 -1.59
N ALA A 111 -4.81 -7.16 -2.36
CA ALA A 111 -5.08 -6.93 -3.78
C ALA A 111 -6.55 -6.53 -3.98
N PHE A 112 -6.79 -5.61 -4.89
CA PHE A 112 -8.11 -5.09 -5.20
C PHE A 112 -8.31 -5.04 -6.71
N GLN A 113 -9.48 -5.45 -7.19
CA GLN A 113 -9.86 -5.25 -8.59
C GLN A 113 -10.27 -3.80 -8.82
N VAL A 114 -9.64 -3.13 -9.77
CA VAL A 114 -9.97 -1.76 -10.17
C VAL A 114 -11.28 -1.76 -10.97
N LYS A 115 -12.22 -0.93 -10.58
CA LYS A 115 -13.52 -0.77 -11.25
C LYS A 115 -13.64 0.56 -11.99
N GLU A 116 -13.05 1.62 -11.42
CA GLU A 116 -13.18 2.96 -11.97
C GLU A 116 -12.06 3.86 -11.46
N ILE A 117 -11.56 4.74 -12.32
CA ILE A 117 -10.58 5.76 -11.97
C ILE A 117 -11.23 7.12 -12.19
N LEU A 118 -11.33 7.91 -11.12
CA LEU A 118 -12.01 9.20 -11.11
C LEU A 118 -10.99 10.31 -10.90
N ASP A 119 -10.90 11.25 -11.83
CA ASP A 119 -10.10 12.45 -11.64
C ASP A 119 -10.64 13.29 -10.48
N PHE A 120 -9.75 13.61 -9.54
CA PHE A 120 -10.14 14.34 -8.34
C PHE A 120 -10.54 15.78 -8.64
N SER A 121 -11.73 16.18 -8.19
CA SER A 121 -12.20 17.55 -8.25
C SER A 121 -13.19 17.84 -7.12
N SER A 122 -13.36 19.13 -6.79
CA SER A 122 -14.38 19.57 -5.83
C SER A 122 -15.82 19.23 -6.29
N LYS A 123 -16.04 19.18 -7.61
CA LYS A 123 -17.32 18.77 -8.20
C LYS A 123 -17.56 17.29 -7.97
N LEU A 124 -16.54 16.43 -8.22
CA LEU A 124 -16.62 15.00 -7.95
C LEU A 124 -17.01 14.75 -6.49
N LEU A 125 -16.33 15.37 -5.52
CA LEU A 125 -16.60 15.19 -4.09
C LEU A 125 -18.04 15.49 -3.70
N LYS A 126 -18.67 16.50 -4.31
CA LYS A 126 -20.07 16.87 -4.01
C LYS A 126 -21.09 15.88 -4.58
N GLN A 127 -20.69 15.03 -5.51
CA GLN A 127 -21.61 14.17 -6.27
C GLN A 127 -21.36 12.67 -6.02
N ILE A 128 -20.15 12.28 -5.64
CA ILE A 128 -19.73 10.88 -5.57
C ILE A 128 -20.59 10.02 -4.61
N SER A 129 -21.12 10.60 -3.54
CA SER A 129 -21.99 9.86 -2.61
C SER A 129 -23.35 9.47 -3.21
N ARG A 130 -23.75 10.03 -4.35
CA ARG A 130 -24.97 9.62 -5.07
C ARG A 130 -24.80 8.25 -5.71
N THR A 131 -23.60 7.94 -6.19
CA THR A 131 -23.25 6.65 -6.82
C THR A 131 -22.56 5.70 -5.88
N ILE A 132 -21.77 6.24 -4.91
CA ILE A 132 -21.04 5.48 -3.90
C ILE A 132 -21.39 6.03 -2.51
N PRO A 133 -22.55 5.63 -1.95
CA PRO A 133 -23.02 6.17 -0.66
C PRO A 133 -22.22 5.66 0.54
N LYS A 134 -21.53 4.52 0.38
CA LYS A 134 -20.77 3.85 1.45
C LYS A 134 -19.49 3.22 0.88
N ALA A 135 -18.35 3.47 1.52
CA ALA A 135 -17.06 2.92 1.11
C ALA A 135 -16.02 2.95 2.23
N ASN A 136 -15.04 2.05 2.13
CA ASN A 136 -13.80 2.09 2.90
C ASN A 136 -12.81 3.01 2.19
N ILE A 137 -12.43 4.13 2.80
CA ILE A 137 -11.58 5.15 2.17
C ILE A 137 -10.16 5.04 2.73
N THR A 138 -9.18 5.01 1.84
CA THR A 138 -7.74 5.10 2.14
C THR A 138 -7.14 6.27 1.37
N THR A 139 -6.26 7.04 2.02
CA THR A 139 -5.48 8.09 1.37
C THR A 139 -4.00 7.74 1.39
N ARG A 140 -3.31 7.87 0.23
CA ARG A 140 -1.88 7.66 0.10
C ARG A 140 -1.29 8.74 -0.78
N ASN A 141 -0.37 9.53 -0.26
CA ASN A 141 0.19 10.68 -0.98
C ASN A 141 -0.91 11.59 -1.56
N PHE A 142 -1.83 12.00 -0.73
CA PHE A 142 -2.99 12.78 -1.14
C PHE A 142 -3.18 14.00 -0.26
N LYS A 143 -3.68 15.10 -0.84
CA LYS A 143 -3.79 16.40 -0.17
C LYS A 143 -4.87 16.50 0.90
N LEU A 144 -5.82 15.57 0.92
CA LEU A 144 -6.89 15.51 1.94
C LEU A 144 -6.73 14.24 2.77
N SER A 145 -7.02 14.35 4.05
CA SER A 145 -7.17 13.21 4.95
C SER A 145 -8.45 12.42 4.66
N VAL A 146 -8.54 11.20 5.20
CA VAL A 146 -9.76 10.37 5.13
C VAL A 146 -10.97 11.13 5.71
N ASN A 147 -10.80 11.81 6.85
CA ASN A 147 -11.87 12.57 7.50
C ASN A 147 -12.35 13.74 6.65
N GLU A 148 -11.45 14.50 6.04
CA GLU A 148 -11.82 15.59 5.12
C GLU A 148 -12.54 15.07 3.88
N LEU A 149 -12.08 13.95 3.30
CA LEU A 149 -12.77 13.31 2.17
C LEU A 149 -14.19 12.90 2.57
N ARG A 150 -14.36 12.23 3.71
CA ARG A 150 -15.69 11.84 4.22
C ARG A 150 -16.61 13.03 4.43
N THR A 151 -16.14 14.07 5.11
CA THR A 151 -16.89 15.29 5.38
C THR A 151 -17.37 15.96 4.10
N ARG A 152 -16.48 16.08 3.11
CA ARG A 152 -16.79 16.76 1.83
C ARG A 152 -17.64 15.93 0.88
N SER A 153 -17.41 14.60 0.86
CA SER A 153 -18.13 13.69 -0.04
C SER A 153 -19.43 13.15 0.54
N LYS A 154 -19.59 13.17 1.88
CA LYS A 154 -20.69 12.56 2.64
C LYS A 154 -20.79 11.03 2.48
N ILE A 155 -19.71 10.37 2.04
CA ILE A 155 -19.62 8.91 1.96
C ILE A 155 -19.56 8.34 3.38
N LYS A 156 -20.43 7.38 3.69
CA LYS A 156 -20.44 6.65 4.97
C LYS A 156 -19.34 5.60 5.00
N ASP A 157 -18.89 5.22 6.20
CA ASP A 157 -17.87 4.18 6.38
C ASP A 157 -18.41 2.76 6.14
N GLY A 158 -17.54 1.89 5.57
CA GLY A 158 -17.77 0.46 5.39
C GLY A 158 -18.38 0.08 4.03
N GLY A 159 -18.96 -1.12 3.95
CA GLY A 159 -19.40 -1.73 2.69
C GLY A 159 -18.30 -2.52 1.99
N THR A 160 -18.56 -2.95 0.76
CA THR A 160 -17.67 -3.79 -0.06
C THR A 160 -16.81 -2.98 -1.03
N THR A 161 -17.12 -1.70 -1.24
CA THR A 161 -16.35 -0.79 -2.08
C THR A 161 -15.19 -0.18 -1.30
N TYR A 162 -14.02 -0.12 -1.93
CA TYR A 162 -12.84 0.55 -1.43
C TYR A 162 -12.47 1.72 -2.35
N LEU A 163 -12.15 2.87 -1.76
CA LEU A 163 -11.71 4.07 -2.47
C LEU A 163 -10.30 4.43 -2.04
N PHE A 164 -9.38 4.44 -2.99
CA PHE A 164 -8.01 4.89 -2.79
C PHE A 164 -7.83 6.27 -3.40
N ALA A 165 -7.64 7.29 -2.57
CA ALA A 165 -7.28 8.63 -3.03
C ALA A 165 -5.77 8.78 -3.03
N THR A 166 -5.19 9.07 -4.20
CA THR A 166 -3.74 9.15 -4.38
C THR A 166 -3.35 10.17 -5.44
N THR A 167 -2.06 10.52 -5.48
CA THR A 167 -1.45 11.28 -6.56
C THR A 167 -0.57 10.34 -7.38
N LEU A 168 -0.75 10.34 -8.68
CA LEU A 168 0.01 9.52 -9.64
C LEU A 168 1.37 10.16 -9.95
N ASN A 169 2.24 9.40 -10.63
CA ASN A 169 3.60 9.85 -10.97
C ASN A 169 3.64 11.09 -11.89
N ASP A 170 2.60 11.32 -12.67
CA ASP A 170 2.42 12.51 -13.51
C ASP A 170 1.80 13.71 -12.77
N GLY A 171 1.56 13.60 -11.48
CA GLY A 171 0.99 14.64 -10.62
C GLY A 171 -0.55 14.69 -10.59
N ARG A 172 -1.24 13.86 -11.38
CA ARG A 172 -2.71 13.79 -11.33
C ARG A 172 -3.19 13.22 -9.99
N ALA A 173 -4.13 13.92 -9.38
CA ALA A 173 -4.82 13.44 -8.19
C ALA A 173 -6.06 12.65 -8.62
N VAL A 174 -6.19 11.41 -8.14
CA VAL A 174 -7.28 10.50 -8.53
C VAL A 174 -7.91 9.83 -7.32
N ILE A 175 -9.15 9.35 -7.50
CA ILE A 175 -9.82 8.42 -6.60
C ILE A 175 -10.04 7.13 -7.39
N VAL A 176 -9.44 6.04 -6.94
CA VAL A 176 -9.58 4.70 -7.55
C VAL A 176 -10.65 3.94 -6.80
N ARG A 177 -11.73 3.60 -7.49
CA ARG A 177 -12.78 2.71 -6.99
C ARG A 177 -12.39 1.27 -7.24
N THR A 178 -12.40 0.48 -6.18
CA THR A 178 -12.00 -0.92 -6.21
C THR A 178 -12.96 -1.80 -5.42
N GLU A 179 -12.88 -3.10 -5.70
CA GLU A 179 -13.54 -4.17 -4.94
C GLU A 179 -12.51 -5.25 -4.57
N LYS A 180 -12.81 -6.00 -3.49
CA LYS A 180 -11.91 -7.05 -2.98
C LYS A 180 -12.28 -8.42 -3.54
#